data_917da35ee1558f7c5723ffc973208b2c
#
_entry.id   917da35ee1558f7c5723ffc973208b2c
#
_cell.length_a   1.000
_cell.length_b   1.000
_cell.length_c   1.000
_cell.angle_alpha   90.00
_cell.angle_beta   90.00
_cell.angle_gamma   90.00
#
_symmetry.space_group_name_H-M   'P 1'
#
loop_
_entity.id
_entity.type
_entity.pdbx_description
1 polymer ?
#
loop_
_entity_poly.entity_id
_entity_poly.type
_entity_poly.pdbx_seq_one_letter_code
_entity_poly.pdbx_strand_id
1 'polypeptide(L)'
;MRRPALAPLWPLLLLLALGLGWQAWRAPVPPAAPAPVAGADSTTAAQPAPRSDAQRDAALPPEAEATLALIRRGGPFPYRQDGSVFGNREGRLPPQPRGWYREYTVPTPGLGHRGARRIVTGGDPPREWYYTDDHYASFRRITPP
;
A
#
# COMPACT_ATOMS: atom_id res chain seq x y z
N MET A 1 -7.14 14.89 65.78
CA MET A 1 -7.01 13.47 65.45
C MET A 1 -7.16 13.32 63.91
N ARG A 2 -6.03 13.12 63.23
CA ARG A 2 -6.02 12.96 61.74
C ARG A 2 -6.02 11.46 61.44
N ARG A 3 -7.03 10.99 60.71
CA ARG A 3 -7.11 9.59 60.25
C ARG A 3 -6.13 9.39 59.05
N PRO A 4 -5.31 8.30 59.02
CA PRO A 4 -4.51 8.01 57.87
C PRO A 4 -5.38 7.51 56.70
N ALA A 5 -5.23 8.12 55.50
CA ALA A 5 -5.85 7.66 54.27
C ALA A 5 -5.11 6.42 53.79
N LEU A 6 -5.78 5.28 53.75
CA LEU A 6 -5.28 4.05 53.11
C LEU A 6 -5.33 4.25 51.59
N ALA A 7 -4.16 4.28 50.97
CA ALA A 7 -4.04 4.32 49.51
C ALA A 7 -4.58 3.00 48.91
N PRO A 8 -5.33 3.03 47.80
CA PRO A 8 -5.88 1.82 47.22
C PRO A 8 -4.77 0.99 46.53
N LEU A 9 -4.63 -0.26 46.95
CA LEU A 9 -3.65 -1.24 46.45
C LEU A 9 -4.07 -1.91 45.12
N TRP A 10 -5.12 -1.42 44.46
CA TRP A 10 -5.65 -2.04 43.24
C TRP A 10 -4.71 -2.02 42.02
N PRO A 11 -3.80 -1.03 41.79
CA PRO A 11 -2.91 -1.08 40.63
C PRO A 11 -1.88 -2.21 40.65
N LEU A 12 -1.54 -2.72 41.86
CA LEU A 12 -0.60 -3.85 42.02
C LEU A 12 -1.23 -5.18 41.62
N LEU A 13 -2.53 -5.37 41.82
CA LEU A 13 -3.27 -6.57 41.40
C LEU A 13 -3.44 -6.68 39.90
N LEU A 14 -3.57 -5.54 39.18
CA LEU A 14 -3.70 -5.48 37.71
C LEU A 14 -2.39 -5.88 37.01
N LEU A 15 -1.23 -5.54 37.56
CA LEU A 15 0.07 -5.93 37.01
C LEU A 15 0.36 -7.42 37.18
N LEU A 16 -0.15 -8.03 38.27
CA LEU A 16 0.02 -9.48 38.51
C LEU A 16 -0.84 -10.32 37.56
N ALA A 17 -2.04 -9.85 37.20
CA ALA A 17 -2.92 -10.52 36.24
C ALA A 17 -2.39 -10.51 34.82
N LEU A 18 -1.71 -9.41 34.38
CA LEU A 18 -1.08 -9.31 33.08
C LEU A 18 0.19 -10.15 32.91
N GLY A 19 0.91 -10.41 34.01
CA GLY A 19 2.12 -11.24 33.98
C GLY A 19 1.85 -12.75 33.85
N LEU A 20 0.74 -13.25 34.38
CA LEU A 20 0.37 -14.66 34.33
C LEU A 20 -0.26 -15.07 32.98
N GLY A 21 -0.86 -14.14 32.25
CA GLY A 21 -1.49 -14.39 30.94
C GLY A 21 -0.48 -14.65 29.80
N TRP A 22 0.76 -14.14 29.90
CA TRP A 22 1.76 -14.31 28.84
C TRP A 22 2.46 -15.67 28.85
N GLN A 23 2.49 -16.36 29.99
CA GLN A 23 3.14 -17.67 30.11
C GLN A 23 2.30 -18.82 29.53
N ALA A 24 0.99 -18.66 29.45
CA ALA A 24 0.08 -19.71 29.00
C ALA A 24 0.04 -19.88 27.45
N TRP A 25 0.63 -18.96 26.68
CA TRP A 25 0.60 -19.01 25.21
C TRP A 25 1.88 -19.54 24.55
N ARG A 26 2.83 -20.02 25.34
CA ARG A 26 3.98 -20.78 24.84
C ARG A 26 3.65 -22.27 24.86
N ALA A 27 2.83 -22.71 23.91
CA ALA A 27 2.68 -24.14 23.65
C ALA A 27 4.05 -24.71 23.19
N PRO A 28 4.55 -25.83 23.77
CA PRO A 28 5.74 -26.49 23.27
C PRO A 28 5.44 -27.00 21.83
N VAL A 29 6.26 -26.58 20.87
CA VAL A 29 6.24 -27.14 19.52
C VAL A 29 6.68 -28.59 19.59
N PRO A 30 5.86 -29.59 19.19
CA PRO A 30 6.29 -30.97 19.14
C PRO A 30 7.43 -31.13 18.09
N PRO A 31 8.41 -32.02 18.31
CA PRO A 31 9.44 -32.27 17.33
C PRO A 31 8.83 -32.83 16.05
N ALA A 32 9.12 -32.20 14.91
CA ALA A 32 8.68 -32.62 13.59
C ALA A 32 9.27 -33.98 13.26
N ALA A 33 8.41 -34.95 12.95
CA ALA A 33 8.80 -36.22 12.36
C ALA A 33 9.37 -35.96 10.93
N PRO A 34 10.38 -36.72 10.48
CA PRO A 34 10.90 -36.56 9.13
C PRO A 34 9.83 -36.98 8.10
N ALA A 35 9.42 -36.04 7.27
CA ALA A 35 8.54 -36.30 6.16
C ALA A 35 9.31 -36.98 5.02
N PRO A 36 8.67 -37.92 4.27
CA PRO A 36 9.31 -38.55 3.13
C PRO A 36 9.52 -37.54 2.00
N VAL A 37 10.71 -37.54 1.46
CA VAL A 37 11.06 -36.78 0.23
C VAL A 37 10.30 -37.40 -0.96
N ALA A 38 9.29 -36.72 -1.44
CA ALA A 38 8.63 -37.03 -2.70
C ALA A 38 8.41 -35.72 -3.47
N GLY A 39 9.01 -35.66 -4.66
CA GLY A 39 8.58 -34.87 -5.79
C GLY A 39 8.68 -33.36 -5.65
N ALA A 40 9.70 -32.81 -6.34
CA ALA A 40 9.80 -31.40 -6.67
C ALA A 40 8.57 -30.97 -7.49
N ASP A 41 7.63 -30.29 -6.84
CA ASP A 41 6.76 -29.35 -7.52
C ASP A 41 7.11 -27.96 -7.01
N SER A 42 7.95 -27.32 -7.79
CA SER A 42 8.28 -25.90 -7.63
C SER A 42 7.01 -25.10 -7.86
N THR A 43 6.25 -24.86 -6.78
CA THR A 43 5.25 -23.78 -6.78
C THR A 43 6.05 -22.48 -6.79
N THR A 44 6.49 -22.13 -7.99
CA THR A 44 6.90 -20.77 -8.32
C THR A 44 5.78 -19.84 -7.90
N ALA A 45 5.97 -19.13 -6.80
CA ALA A 45 5.17 -17.96 -6.49
C ALA A 45 5.18 -17.11 -7.77
N ALA A 46 4.02 -16.96 -8.40
CA ALA A 46 3.87 -16.20 -9.62
C ALA A 46 4.29 -14.76 -9.36
N GLN A 47 5.55 -14.46 -9.64
CA GLN A 47 5.98 -13.09 -9.87
C GLN A 47 5.13 -12.59 -11.04
N PRO A 48 4.46 -11.43 -10.91
CA PRO A 48 3.79 -10.84 -12.06
C PRO A 48 4.82 -10.74 -13.19
N ALA A 49 4.54 -11.41 -14.31
CA ALA A 49 5.40 -11.42 -15.46
C ALA A 49 5.77 -9.98 -15.84
N PRO A 50 7.04 -9.69 -16.20
CA PRO A 50 7.42 -8.39 -16.71
C PRO A 50 6.54 -8.11 -17.93
N ARG A 51 5.72 -7.05 -17.83
CA ARG A 51 4.88 -6.65 -18.95
C ARG A 51 5.77 -6.36 -20.14
N SER A 52 5.42 -6.95 -21.29
CA SER A 52 6.15 -6.81 -22.54
C SER A 52 6.38 -5.35 -22.90
N ASP A 53 7.48 -5.06 -23.63
CA ASP A 53 7.82 -3.70 -24.09
C ASP A 53 6.67 -3.05 -24.86
N ALA A 54 5.83 -3.86 -25.57
CA ALA A 54 4.59 -3.42 -26.20
C ALA A 54 3.58 -2.73 -25.26
N GLN A 55 3.63 -3.01 -23.96
CA GLN A 55 2.76 -2.36 -22.95
C GLN A 55 3.35 -1.04 -22.46
N ARG A 56 4.64 -0.80 -22.67
CA ARG A 56 5.31 0.49 -22.39
C ARG A 56 4.97 1.52 -23.46
N ASP A 57 4.77 1.08 -24.70
CA ASP A 57 4.48 1.94 -25.86
C ASP A 57 2.98 2.12 -26.11
N ALA A 58 2.10 1.44 -25.37
CA ALA A 58 0.67 1.62 -25.50
C ALA A 58 0.30 3.07 -25.14
N ALA A 59 -0.39 3.75 -26.04
CA ALA A 59 -0.91 5.09 -25.83
C ALA A 59 -1.75 5.14 -24.53
N LEU A 60 -1.67 6.26 -23.82
CA LEU A 60 -2.51 6.48 -22.65
C LEU A 60 -3.97 6.64 -23.10
N PRO A 61 -4.94 6.17 -22.30
CA PRO A 61 -6.34 6.46 -22.59
C PRO A 61 -6.60 7.97 -22.48
N PRO A 62 -7.57 8.51 -23.25
CA PRO A 62 -7.87 9.96 -23.27
C PRO A 62 -8.13 10.54 -21.87
N GLU A 63 -8.73 9.75 -20.98
CA GLU A 63 -9.00 10.17 -19.59
C GLU A 63 -7.70 10.35 -18.78
N ALA A 64 -6.67 9.56 -19.08
CA ALA A 64 -5.36 9.72 -18.44
C ALA A 64 -4.66 10.98 -18.95
N GLU A 65 -4.73 11.26 -20.23
CA GLU A 65 -4.21 12.51 -20.81
C GLU A 65 -4.90 13.74 -20.19
N ALA A 66 -6.23 13.69 -20.05
CA ALA A 66 -6.99 14.75 -19.39
C ALA A 66 -6.56 14.93 -17.92
N THR A 67 -6.31 13.84 -17.20
CA THR A 67 -5.82 13.87 -15.81
C THR A 67 -4.41 14.46 -15.73
N LEU A 68 -3.50 14.10 -16.65
CA LEU A 68 -2.16 14.70 -16.74
C LEU A 68 -2.23 16.22 -16.92
N ALA A 69 -3.12 16.68 -17.80
CA ALA A 69 -3.32 18.11 -18.00
C ALA A 69 -3.84 18.81 -16.73
N LEU A 70 -4.73 18.16 -15.95
CA LEU A 70 -5.18 18.67 -14.64
C LEU A 70 -4.03 18.77 -13.64
N ILE A 71 -3.20 17.74 -13.53
CA ILE A 71 -2.06 17.71 -12.59
C ILE A 71 -1.10 18.84 -12.93
N ARG A 72 -0.75 19.03 -14.19
CA ARG A 72 0.21 20.08 -14.63
C ARG A 72 -0.26 21.50 -14.33
N ARG A 73 -1.57 21.77 -14.37
CA ARG A 73 -2.16 23.09 -14.05
C ARG A 73 -2.57 23.24 -12.58
N GLY A 74 -2.38 22.22 -11.74
CA GLY A 74 -2.74 22.27 -10.31
C GLY A 74 -4.23 22.12 -10.01
N GLY A 75 -5.00 21.50 -10.90
CA GLY A 75 -6.44 21.26 -10.73
C GLY A 75 -7.34 22.22 -11.54
N PRO A 76 -8.64 22.38 -11.15
CA PRO A 76 -9.28 21.66 -10.04
C PRO A 76 -9.44 20.16 -10.29
N PHE A 77 -9.39 19.36 -9.21
CA PHE A 77 -9.51 17.91 -9.31
C PHE A 77 -10.93 17.44 -8.99
N PRO A 78 -11.46 16.44 -9.74
CA PRO A 78 -12.84 15.97 -9.56
C PRO A 78 -13.04 15.11 -8.30
N TYR A 79 -11.98 14.48 -7.76
CA TYR A 79 -12.09 13.59 -6.61
C TYR A 79 -11.33 14.15 -5.41
N ARG A 80 -11.93 14.03 -4.22
CA ARG A 80 -11.35 14.52 -2.95
C ARG A 80 -9.99 13.88 -2.61
N GLN A 81 -9.73 12.70 -3.14
CA GLN A 81 -8.51 11.94 -2.91
C GLN A 81 -7.38 12.36 -3.84
N ASP A 82 -7.67 13.10 -4.91
CA ASP A 82 -6.65 13.53 -5.85
C ASP A 82 -5.64 14.46 -5.17
N GLY A 83 -4.37 14.22 -5.43
CA GLY A 83 -3.26 14.89 -4.77
C GLY A 83 -2.92 14.34 -3.38
N SER A 84 -3.62 13.31 -2.88
CA SER A 84 -3.26 12.67 -1.62
C SER A 84 -1.96 11.88 -1.71
N VAL A 85 -1.31 11.66 -0.57
CA VAL A 85 -0.04 10.92 -0.49
C VAL A 85 -0.27 9.45 -0.83
N PHE A 86 0.42 8.95 -1.85
CA PHE A 86 0.52 7.53 -2.15
C PHE A 86 1.67 6.90 -1.36
N GLY A 87 1.37 5.90 -0.54
CA GLY A 87 2.30 5.34 0.45
C GLY A 87 3.31 4.33 -0.08
N ASN A 88 3.15 3.82 -1.31
CA ASN A 88 4.01 2.78 -1.94
C ASN A 88 4.34 1.60 -1.00
N ARG A 89 3.36 1.13 -0.21
CA ARG A 89 3.58 0.12 0.83
C ARG A 89 4.06 -1.23 0.29
N GLU A 90 3.60 -1.59 -0.90
CA GLU A 90 3.97 -2.82 -1.61
C GLU A 90 5.32 -2.70 -2.34
N GLY A 91 6.00 -1.54 -2.26
CA GLY A 91 7.29 -1.31 -2.90
C GLY A 91 7.28 -1.43 -4.42
N ARG A 92 6.13 -1.17 -5.07
CA ARG A 92 5.99 -1.28 -6.54
C ARG A 92 6.69 -0.17 -7.31
N LEU A 93 6.89 0.98 -6.67
CA LEU A 93 7.68 2.09 -7.17
C LEU A 93 9.01 2.17 -6.41
N PRO A 94 10.03 2.90 -6.94
CA PRO A 94 11.29 3.10 -6.24
C PRO A 94 11.08 3.60 -4.80
N PRO A 95 11.90 3.16 -3.82
CA PRO A 95 11.77 3.63 -2.45
C PRO A 95 12.08 5.12 -2.36
N GLN A 96 11.16 5.87 -1.74
CA GLN A 96 11.26 7.31 -1.58
C GLN A 96 10.72 7.73 -0.19
N PRO A 97 11.10 8.90 0.33
CA PRO A 97 10.56 9.42 1.58
C PRO A 97 9.03 9.56 1.55
N ARG A 98 8.41 9.43 2.73
CA ARG A 98 6.96 9.63 2.86
C ARG A 98 6.55 11.02 2.34
N GLY A 99 5.48 11.04 1.52
CA GLY A 99 4.97 12.26 0.90
C GLY A 99 5.59 12.58 -0.46
N TRP A 100 6.61 11.81 -0.89
CA TRP A 100 7.19 11.96 -2.22
C TRP A 100 6.18 11.66 -3.33
N TYR A 101 5.38 10.60 -3.17
CA TYR A 101 4.39 10.20 -4.16
C TYR A 101 3.01 10.77 -3.84
N ARG A 102 2.31 11.21 -4.90
CA ARG A 102 0.91 11.66 -4.86
C ARG A 102 0.11 10.92 -5.89
N GLU A 103 -1.14 10.57 -5.56
CA GLU A 103 -2.04 9.85 -6.47
C GLU A 103 -3.16 10.72 -7.01
N TYR A 104 -3.58 10.39 -8.23
CA TYR A 104 -4.68 11.06 -8.92
C TYR A 104 -5.55 10.03 -9.62
N THR A 105 -6.86 10.23 -9.59
CA THR A 105 -7.83 9.34 -10.23
C THR A 105 -7.88 9.61 -11.73
N VAL A 106 -7.80 8.52 -12.51
CA VAL A 106 -8.15 8.54 -13.93
C VAL A 106 -9.55 7.97 -14.08
N PRO A 107 -10.53 8.75 -14.53
CA PRO A 107 -11.89 8.26 -14.74
C PRO A 107 -11.93 7.02 -15.62
N THR A 108 -12.83 6.10 -15.34
CA THR A 108 -13.08 4.95 -16.20
C THR A 108 -14.49 5.14 -16.80
N PRO A 109 -14.63 5.28 -18.12
CA PRO A 109 -15.92 5.46 -18.76
C PRO A 109 -16.93 4.38 -18.36
N GLY A 110 -18.16 4.77 -18.12
CA GLY A 110 -19.25 3.85 -17.75
C GLY A 110 -19.28 3.42 -16.28
N LEU A 111 -18.30 3.84 -15.44
CA LEU A 111 -18.32 3.56 -14.01
C LEU A 111 -18.86 4.74 -13.20
N GLY A 112 -19.82 4.48 -12.31
CA GLY A 112 -20.33 5.46 -11.34
C GLY A 112 -19.43 5.69 -10.12
N HIS A 113 -18.21 5.12 -10.10
CA HIS A 113 -17.23 5.24 -9.02
C HIS A 113 -15.82 5.45 -9.56
N ARG A 114 -14.81 5.66 -8.67
CA ARG A 114 -13.43 6.01 -9.05
C ARG A 114 -12.73 4.99 -9.98
N GLY A 115 -13.20 3.74 -10.05
CA GLY A 115 -12.50 2.69 -10.80
C GLY A 115 -11.10 2.37 -10.25
N ALA A 116 -10.30 1.63 -11.04
CA ALA A 116 -8.95 1.19 -10.66
C ALA A 116 -7.83 2.08 -11.19
N ARG A 117 -8.08 2.88 -12.22
CA ARG A 117 -7.06 3.64 -12.94
C ARG A 117 -6.53 4.82 -12.12
N ARG A 118 -5.18 4.97 -12.07
CA ARG A 118 -4.52 6.08 -11.35
C ARG A 118 -3.32 6.60 -12.14
N ILE A 119 -3.01 7.87 -11.89
CA ILE A 119 -1.69 8.43 -12.11
C ILE A 119 -1.04 8.65 -10.75
N VAL A 120 0.21 8.24 -10.61
CA VAL A 120 1.04 8.54 -9.44
C VAL A 120 2.21 9.40 -9.90
N THR A 121 2.40 10.54 -9.22
CA THR A 121 3.54 11.43 -9.46
C THR A 121 4.55 11.31 -8.33
N GLY A 122 5.83 11.53 -8.64
CA GLY A 122 6.91 11.63 -7.65
C GLY A 122 7.59 13.00 -7.72
N GLY A 123 7.83 13.59 -6.54
CA GLY A 123 8.42 14.91 -6.37
C GLY A 123 7.41 16.06 -6.35
N ASP A 124 7.87 17.21 -5.87
CA ASP A 124 7.11 18.46 -5.85
C ASP A 124 8.07 19.60 -6.25
N PRO A 125 7.99 20.15 -7.47
CA PRO A 125 7.07 19.75 -8.56
C PRO A 125 7.31 18.34 -9.09
N PRO A 126 6.30 17.71 -9.74
CA PRO A 126 6.39 16.34 -10.25
C PRO A 126 7.55 16.14 -11.23
N ARG A 127 8.39 15.11 -10.96
CA ARG A 127 9.55 14.72 -11.79
C ARG A 127 9.43 13.31 -12.33
N GLU A 128 8.60 12.48 -11.68
CA GLU A 128 8.33 11.11 -12.04
C GLU A 128 6.84 10.91 -12.24
N TRP A 129 6.48 10.09 -13.21
CA TRP A 129 5.09 9.89 -13.59
C TRP A 129 4.85 8.42 -13.88
N TYR A 130 3.82 7.87 -13.26
CA TYR A 130 3.45 6.47 -13.37
C TYR A 130 1.95 6.35 -13.61
N TYR A 131 1.56 5.39 -14.44
CA TYR A 131 0.17 5.03 -14.69
C TYR A 131 -0.08 3.60 -14.24
N THR A 132 -1.25 3.35 -13.66
CA THR A 132 -1.76 2.03 -13.33
C THR A 132 -3.23 1.92 -13.77
N ASP A 133 -3.62 0.77 -14.27
CA ASP A 133 -5.00 0.43 -14.62
C ASP A 133 -5.58 -0.72 -13.77
N ASP A 134 -4.79 -1.27 -12.87
CA ASP A 134 -5.08 -2.45 -12.06
C ASP A 134 -5.02 -2.19 -10.55
N HIS A 135 -5.35 -0.96 -10.12
CA HIS A 135 -5.41 -0.56 -8.71
C HIS A 135 -4.08 -0.79 -7.97
N TYR A 136 -2.98 -0.29 -8.55
CA TYR A 136 -1.61 -0.32 -8.01
C TYR A 136 -0.91 -1.68 -8.02
N ALA A 137 -1.49 -2.74 -8.62
CA ALA A 137 -0.83 -4.02 -8.74
C ALA A 137 0.40 -3.95 -9.64
N SER A 138 0.38 -3.05 -10.64
CA SER A 138 1.52 -2.75 -11.49
C SER A 138 1.53 -1.29 -11.93
N PHE A 139 2.71 -0.81 -12.33
CA PHE A 139 2.90 0.56 -12.81
C PHE A 139 3.64 0.57 -14.14
N ARG A 140 3.24 1.50 -14.98
CA ARG A 140 3.95 1.88 -16.18
C ARG A 140 4.51 3.29 -16.00
N ARG A 141 5.82 3.48 -16.19
CA ARG A 141 6.39 4.82 -16.24
C ARG A 141 5.91 5.51 -17.51
N ILE A 142 5.50 6.76 -17.40
CA ILE A 142 4.99 7.56 -18.50
C ILE A 142 5.74 8.87 -18.59
N THR A 143 5.78 9.45 -19.78
CA THR A 143 6.30 10.80 -20.02
C THR A 143 5.10 11.67 -20.33
N PRO A 144 4.79 12.69 -19.49
CA PRO A 144 3.72 13.63 -19.82
C PRO A 144 4.10 14.46 -21.06
N PRO A 145 3.14 14.79 -21.92
CA PRO A 145 3.36 15.62 -23.09
C PRO A 145 3.77 17.06 -22.74
#